data_7cce7483307b297cafaa7d0dad41532b
#
_entry.id   7cce7483307b297cafaa7d0dad41532b
#
_cell.length_a   1.000
_cell.length_b   1.000
_cell.length_c   1.000
_cell.angle_alpha   90.00
_cell.angle_beta   90.00
_cell.angle_gamma   90.00
#
_symmetry.space_group_name_H-M   'P 1'
#
loop_
_entity.id
_entity.type
_entity.pdbx_description
1 polymer ?
#
loop_
_entity_poly.entity_id
_entity_poly.type
_entity_poly.pdbx_seq_one_letter_code
_entity_poly.pdbx_strand_id
1 'polypeptide(L)'
;MKKSCFFLSASVLSFCIFSCGSGNSEKSPDLQKSTPSFDNQWAESFIDSVNAKISEQFSAGDSAGLASHYWPDAELLLSNSEAIKGKDILPAWGAMTRMGIKEFTFSTTDIKGDAEFLIETGTYEMKDEKKTIVDKGKYVVVWHQRNGEWKLYRDIGNTSLPASN
;
A
#
# COMPACT_ATOMS: atom_id res chain seq x y z
N MET A 1 26.95 52.99 45.86
CA MET A 1 28.11 53.85 45.42
C MET A 1 28.05 53.81 43.92
N LYS A 2 27.52 54.91 43.28
CA LYS A 2 28.23 55.98 42.60
C LYS A 2 29.14 55.42 41.49
N LYS A 3 29.08 55.73 40.20
CA LYS A 3 28.80 56.95 39.42
C LYS A 3 28.56 56.51 37.96
N SER A 4 27.55 56.87 37.14
CA SER A 4 27.34 58.13 36.48
C SER A 4 28.53 58.71 35.71
N CYS A 5 28.35 58.80 34.37
CA CYS A 5 28.72 59.92 33.43
C CYS A 5 28.45 59.41 32.02
N PHE A 6 27.57 59.91 31.22
CA PHE A 6 27.27 61.19 30.61
C PHE A 6 28.20 61.54 29.42
N PHE A 7 27.54 62.08 28.38
CA PHE A 7 27.96 62.88 27.20
C PHE A 7 28.28 62.07 25.93
N LEU A 8 27.97 62.49 24.72
CA LEU A 8 27.16 63.57 24.14
C LEU A 8 27.04 63.30 22.63
N SER A 9 25.87 63.52 22.11
CA SER A 9 25.51 64.08 20.81
C SER A 9 26.54 64.26 19.71
N ALA A 10 26.25 63.78 18.51
CA ALA A 10 26.43 64.56 17.28
C ALA A 10 25.50 64.04 16.17
N SER A 11 24.57 64.91 15.81
CA SER A 11 23.77 64.86 14.59
C SER A 11 24.66 65.12 13.38
N VAL A 12 24.53 64.34 12.34
CA VAL A 12 24.78 64.78 10.97
C VAL A 12 23.69 64.28 10.05
N LEU A 13 23.01 65.23 9.50
CA LEU A 13 22.03 65.15 8.42
C LEU A 13 22.75 64.83 7.13
N SER A 14 22.16 64.05 6.26
CA SER A 14 22.09 64.32 4.83
C SER A 14 22.24 63.05 3.94
N PHE A 15 21.38 62.91 3.10
CA PHE A 15 21.35 62.68 1.66
C PHE A 15 20.55 61.40 1.25
N CYS A 16 19.36 61.73 0.79
CA CYS A 16 18.58 60.85 -0.06
C CYS A 16 19.29 60.61 -1.39
N ILE A 17 19.51 59.40 -1.73
CA ILE A 17 19.64 59.00 -3.12
C ILE A 17 18.58 57.89 -3.39
N PHE A 18 17.58 58.27 -4.16
CA PHE A 18 16.70 57.34 -4.86
C PHE A 18 17.55 56.60 -5.89
N SER A 19 17.74 55.32 -5.70
CA SER A 19 18.20 54.42 -6.75
C SER A 19 17.10 53.39 -7.00
N CYS A 20 16.35 53.57 -8.08
CA CYS A 20 15.60 52.52 -8.71
C CYS A 20 16.57 51.42 -9.12
N GLY A 21 16.53 50.28 -8.44
CA GLY A 21 17.24 49.06 -8.79
C GLY A 21 16.23 47.94 -8.93
N SER A 22 16.16 47.43 -10.14
CA SER A 22 15.36 46.28 -10.59
C SER A 22 15.20 45.20 -9.55
N GLY A 23 13.93 44.80 -9.33
CA GLY A 23 13.58 43.65 -8.54
C GLY A 23 14.15 42.38 -9.18
N ASN A 24 15.22 41.85 -8.61
CA ASN A 24 15.56 40.46 -8.73
C ASN A 24 14.65 39.72 -7.76
N SER A 25 13.63 39.10 -8.29
CA SER A 25 12.91 38.03 -7.57
C SER A 25 13.93 36.91 -7.32
N GLU A 26 14.48 36.86 -6.12
CA GLU A 26 15.11 35.65 -5.62
C GLU A 26 14.06 34.57 -5.58
N LYS A 27 14.08 33.72 -6.61
CA LYS A 27 13.39 32.42 -6.58
C LYS A 27 13.95 31.69 -5.38
N SER A 28 13.16 31.59 -4.33
CA SER A 28 13.39 30.59 -3.26
C SER A 28 13.65 29.25 -3.93
N PRO A 29 14.68 28.50 -3.51
CA PRO A 29 14.83 27.13 -3.97
C PRO A 29 13.57 26.38 -3.55
N ASP A 30 12.76 26.04 -4.53
CA ASP A 30 11.66 25.08 -4.35
C ASP A 30 12.33 23.77 -3.91
N LEU A 31 12.33 23.52 -2.61
CA LEU A 31 12.69 22.24 -2.03
C LEU A 31 11.60 21.26 -2.45
N GLN A 32 11.63 20.94 -3.74
CA GLN A 32 10.91 19.81 -4.28
C GLN A 32 11.46 18.58 -3.55
N LYS A 33 10.82 18.26 -2.43
CA LYS A 33 11.02 17.01 -1.71
C LYS A 33 10.70 15.93 -2.73
N SER A 34 11.73 15.41 -3.39
CA SER A 34 11.58 14.26 -4.28
C SER A 34 11.05 13.14 -3.42
N THR A 35 9.74 12.92 -3.46
CA THR A 35 9.15 11.69 -2.98
C THR A 35 9.93 10.58 -3.69
N PRO A 36 10.50 9.60 -2.99
CA PRO A 36 11.16 8.48 -3.65
C PRO A 36 10.20 7.95 -4.69
N SER A 37 10.63 7.91 -5.95
CA SER A 37 9.80 7.36 -7.01
C SER A 37 9.52 5.91 -6.64
N PHE A 38 8.24 5.57 -6.54
CA PHE A 38 7.81 4.21 -6.34
C PHE A 38 8.37 3.32 -7.47
N ASP A 39 9.07 2.27 -7.12
CA ASP A 39 9.62 1.32 -8.09
C ASP A 39 8.53 0.31 -8.49
N ASN A 40 7.81 0.64 -9.55
CA ASN A 40 6.74 -0.21 -10.09
C ASN A 40 7.26 -1.60 -10.47
N GLN A 41 8.44 -1.71 -11.08
CA GLN A 41 8.98 -2.98 -11.54
C GLN A 41 9.30 -3.93 -10.37
N TRP A 42 9.84 -3.37 -9.29
CA TRP A 42 10.05 -4.12 -8.06
C TRP A 42 8.72 -4.60 -7.48
N ALA A 43 7.72 -3.72 -7.39
CA ALA A 43 6.41 -4.05 -6.83
C ALA A 43 5.69 -5.14 -7.64
N GLU A 44 5.72 -5.05 -8.96
CA GLU A 44 5.18 -6.08 -9.85
C GLU A 44 5.86 -7.43 -9.59
N SER A 45 7.19 -7.48 -9.61
CA SER A 45 7.94 -8.71 -9.38
C SER A 45 7.69 -9.31 -7.99
N PHE A 46 7.60 -8.46 -6.97
CA PHE A 46 7.30 -8.87 -5.60
C PHE A 46 5.91 -9.49 -5.50
N ILE A 47 4.88 -8.78 -5.97
CA ILE A 47 3.48 -9.22 -5.91
C ILE A 47 3.26 -10.50 -6.71
N ASP A 48 3.80 -10.58 -7.93
CA ASP A 48 3.73 -11.79 -8.76
C ASP A 48 4.33 -13.01 -8.03
N SER A 49 5.47 -12.82 -7.38
CA SER A 49 6.12 -13.88 -6.60
C SER A 49 5.25 -14.35 -5.42
N VAL A 50 4.61 -13.42 -4.70
CA VAL A 50 3.75 -13.78 -3.57
C VAL A 50 2.45 -14.41 -4.07
N ASN A 51 1.83 -13.90 -5.12
CA ASN A 51 0.62 -14.47 -5.72
C ASN A 51 0.87 -15.90 -6.24
N ALA A 52 2.01 -16.16 -6.86
CA ALA A 52 2.40 -17.51 -7.25
C ALA A 52 2.54 -18.43 -6.03
N LYS A 53 3.12 -17.95 -4.93
CA LYS A 53 3.26 -18.72 -3.70
C LYS A 53 1.93 -18.99 -3.03
N ILE A 54 1.02 -18.03 -2.99
CA ILE A 54 -0.36 -18.20 -2.51
C ILE A 54 -1.08 -19.27 -3.33
N SER A 55 -0.97 -19.24 -4.66
CA SER A 55 -1.55 -20.25 -5.55
C SER A 55 -1.04 -21.66 -5.27
N GLU A 56 0.28 -21.82 -5.07
CA GLU A 56 0.91 -23.08 -4.69
C GLU A 56 0.41 -23.60 -3.36
N GLN A 57 0.42 -22.76 -2.32
CA GLN A 57 -0.02 -23.11 -0.97
C GLN A 57 -1.50 -23.45 -0.93
N PHE A 58 -2.33 -22.72 -1.68
CA PHE A 58 -3.76 -23.02 -1.80
C PHE A 58 -3.99 -24.43 -2.38
N SER A 59 -3.31 -24.74 -3.49
CA SER A 59 -3.39 -26.05 -4.14
C SER A 59 -2.90 -27.20 -3.25
N ALA A 60 -1.92 -26.92 -2.38
CA ALA A 60 -1.40 -27.85 -1.38
C ALA A 60 -2.29 -27.98 -0.12
N GLY A 61 -3.27 -27.11 0.06
CA GLY A 61 -4.09 -27.05 1.28
C GLY A 61 -3.35 -26.48 2.49
N ASP A 62 -2.25 -25.75 2.26
CA ASP A 62 -1.42 -25.15 3.31
C ASP A 62 -2.05 -23.85 3.84
N SER A 63 -3.07 -24.01 4.67
CA SER A 63 -3.74 -22.86 5.29
C SER A 63 -2.84 -22.04 6.21
N ALA A 64 -1.83 -22.64 6.82
CA ALA A 64 -0.89 -21.94 7.67
C ALA A 64 0.05 -21.05 6.83
N GLY A 65 0.55 -21.58 5.72
CA GLY A 65 1.30 -20.80 4.74
C GLY A 65 0.50 -19.64 4.19
N LEU A 66 -0.75 -19.88 3.79
CA LEU A 66 -1.67 -18.83 3.32
C LEU A 66 -1.85 -17.72 4.36
N ALA A 67 -2.14 -18.06 5.60
CA ALA A 67 -2.34 -17.09 6.68
C ALA A 67 -1.05 -16.30 7.02
N SER A 68 0.13 -16.88 6.77
CA SER A 68 1.42 -16.21 7.06
C SER A 68 1.69 -14.97 6.22
N HIS A 69 0.99 -14.83 5.09
CA HIS A 69 1.07 -13.65 4.23
C HIS A 69 0.34 -12.43 4.80
N TYR A 70 -0.46 -12.59 5.85
CA TYR A 70 -1.25 -11.52 6.45
C TYR A 70 -0.60 -10.95 7.71
N TRP A 71 -0.82 -9.67 7.94
CA TRP A 71 -0.52 -9.06 9.23
C TRP A 71 -1.49 -9.56 10.31
N PRO A 72 -1.08 -9.63 11.60
CA PRO A 72 -1.97 -10.07 12.68
C PRO A 72 -3.25 -9.23 12.86
N ASP A 73 -3.26 -7.99 12.37
CA ASP A 73 -4.39 -7.06 12.37
C ASP A 73 -5.02 -6.89 10.97
N ALA A 74 -4.72 -7.80 10.05
CA ALA A 74 -5.29 -7.81 8.72
C ALA A 74 -6.79 -8.19 8.73
N GLU A 75 -7.47 -7.81 7.66
CA GLU A 75 -8.86 -8.19 7.41
C GLU A 75 -9.01 -8.80 6.02
N LEU A 76 -9.63 -9.97 5.96
CA LEU A 76 -10.09 -10.63 4.74
C LEU A 76 -11.59 -10.34 4.57
N LEU A 77 -11.94 -9.70 3.47
CA LEU A 77 -13.24 -9.08 3.20
C LEU A 77 -13.90 -9.79 2.01
N LEU A 78 -14.57 -10.89 2.29
CA LEU A 78 -15.22 -11.73 1.28
C LEU A 78 -16.66 -11.27 1.00
N SER A 79 -17.16 -11.61 -0.19
CA SER A 79 -18.55 -11.35 -0.56
C SER A 79 -19.52 -12.00 0.41
N ASN A 80 -20.58 -11.27 0.78
CA ASN A 80 -21.70 -11.77 1.60
C ASN A 80 -21.30 -12.32 2.98
N SER A 81 -20.20 -11.83 3.55
CA SER A 81 -19.74 -12.21 4.88
C SER A 81 -19.26 -11.01 5.68
N GLU A 82 -19.23 -11.16 7.00
CA GLU A 82 -18.55 -10.21 7.87
C GLU A 82 -17.04 -10.29 7.65
N ALA A 83 -16.34 -9.21 8.02
CA ALA A 83 -14.89 -9.15 7.94
C ALA A 83 -14.22 -10.23 8.81
N ILE A 84 -13.38 -11.05 8.21
CA ILE A 84 -12.57 -12.06 8.90
C ILE A 84 -11.26 -11.43 9.33
N LYS A 85 -10.95 -11.46 10.64
CA LYS A 85 -9.85 -10.65 11.20
C LYS A 85 -8.75 -11.50 11.82
N GLY A 86 -7.51 -11.10 11.60
CA GLY A 86 -6.34 -11.60 12.29
C GLY A 86 -6.27 -13.12 12.37
N LYS A 87 -6.36 -13.67 13.60
CA LYS A 87 -6.25 -15.12 13.85
C LYS A 87 -7.32 -15.98 13.16
N ASP A 88 -8.45 -15.37 12.79
CA ASP A 88 -9.57 -16.11 12.16
C ASP A 88 -9.33 -16.29 10.65
N ILE A 89 -8.32 -15.64 10.07
CA ILE A 89 -7.92 -15.81 8.66
C ILE A 89 -7.39 -17.23 8.41
N LEU A 90 -6.64 -17.82 9.33
CA LEU A 90 -6.13 -19.19 9.18
C LEU A 90 -7.25 -20.22 9.05
N PRO A 91 -8.24 -20.32 9.99
CA PRO A 91 -9.33 -21.26 9.82
C PRO A 91 -10.22 -20.97 8.60
N ALA A 92 -10.34 -19.71 8.17
CA ALA A 92 -11.06 -19.35 6.95
C ALA A 92 -10.38 -19.95 5.71
N TRP A 93 -9.06 -19.77 5.54
CA TRP A 93 -8.30 -20.44 4.48
C TRP A 93 -8.41 -21.95 4.55
N GLY A 94 -8.31 -22.52 5.77
CA GLY A 94 -8.51 -23.95 5.96
C GLY A 94 -9.91 -24.45 5.54
N ALA A 95 -10.95 -23.64 5.67
CA ALA A 95 -12.28 -23.98 5.14
C ALA A 95 -12.30 -23.91 3.61
N MET A 96 -11.74 -22.83 3.01
CA MET A 96 -11.72 -22.63 1.56
C MET A 96 -10.95 -23.74 0.82
N THR A 97 -9.79 -24.16 1.32
CA THR A 97 -8.99 -25.23 0.70
C THR A 97 -9.69 -26.59 0.72
N ARG A 98 -10.70 -26.78 1.58
CA ARG A 98 -11.53 -28.01 1.65
C ARG A 98 -12.79 -27.98 0.78
N MET A 99 -13.07 -26.86 0.08
CA MET A 99 -14.26 -26.71 -0.76
C MET A 99 -14.18 -27.44 -2.12
N GLY A 100 -13.13 -28.24 -2.34
CA GLY A 100 -12.94 -28.95 -3.62
C GLY A 100 -12.30 -28.12 -4.72
N ILE A 101 -11.90 -26.88 -4.43
CA ILE A 101 -11.14 -26.02 -5.32
C ILE A 101 -9.70 -26.53 -5.37
N LYS A 102 -9.14 -26.67 -6.56
CA LYS A 102 -7.78 -27.20 -6.78
C LYS A 102 -6.81 -26.17 -7.34
N GLU A 103 -7.33 -25.14 -7.98
CA GLU A 103 -6.53 -24.05 -8.51
C GLU A 103 -7.14 -22.73 -8.09
N PHE A 104 -6.29 -21.85 -7.64
CA PHE A 104 -6.62 -20.45 -7.37
C PHE A 104 -5.52 -19.61 -8.01
N THR A 105 -5.86 -18.86 -9.04
CA THR A 105 -4.91 -18.07 -9.82
C THR A 105 -5.28 -16.60 -9.82
N PHE A 106 -4.27 -15.75 -9.86
CA PHE A 106 -4.39 -14.31 -9.83
C PHE A 106 -3.84 -13.69 -11.12
N SER A 107 -4.44 -12.58 -11.53
CA SER A 107 -3.96 -11.74 -12.63
C SER A 107 -4.01 -10.29 -12.19
N THR A 108 -2.87 -9.78 -11.73
CA THR A 108 -2.71 -8.38 -11.34
C THR A 108 -2.91 -7.46 -12.55
N THR A 109 -3.71 -6.42 -12.41
CA THR A 109 -4.02 -5.47 -13.49
C THR A 109 -3.43 -4.09 -13.25
N ASP A 110 -3.23 -3.69 -12.01
CA ASP A 110 -2.61 -2.41 -11.65
C ASP A 110 -2.04 -2.45 -10.24
N ILE A 111 -0.94 -1.72 -10.04
CA ILE A 111 -0.31 -1.54 -8.73
C ILE A 111 -0.02 -0.05 -8.56
N LYS A 112 -0.44 0.51 -7.45
CA LYS A 112 -0.13 1.89 -7.03
C LYS A 112 0.35 1.87 -5.60
N GLY A 113 1.17 2.85 -5.24
CA GLY A 113 1.57 2.97 -3.84
C GLY A 113 2.83 3.78 -3.60
N ASP A 114 3.40 3.54 -2.45
CA ASP A 114 4.62 4.19 -1.96
C ASP A 114 5.46 3.21 -1.12
N ALA A 115 6.35 3.73 -0.29
CA ALA A 115 7.23 2.91 0.55
C ALA A 115 6.51 2.27 1.76
N GLU A 116 5.27 2.65 2.05
CA GLU A 116 4.50 2.17 3.19
C GLU A 116 3.32 1.30 2.79
N PHE A 117 2.63 1.66 1.69
CA PHE A 117 1.47 0.93 1.20
C PHE A 117 1.54 0.67 -0.29
N LEU A 118 1.14 -0.55 -0.72
CA LEU A 118 0.82 -0.87 -2.09
C LEU A 118 -0.66 -1.21 -2.20
N ILE A 119 -1.27 -0.76 -3.28
CA ILE A 119 -2.65 -1.13 -3.64
C ILE A 119 -2.55 -1.93 -4.92
N GLU A 120 -2.88 -3.20 -4.83
CA GLU A 120 -2.97 -4.11 -5.96
C GLU A 120 -4.42 -4.28 -6.35
N THR A 121 -4.72 -4.23 -7.63
CA THR A 121 -6.01 -4.62 -8.20
C THR A 121 -5.82 -5.71 -9.23
N GLY A 122 -6.79 -6.62 -9.30
CA GLY A 122 -6.69 -7.72 -10.24
C GLY A 122 -7.96 -8.55 -10.36
N THR A 123 -7.82 -9.65 -11.07
CA THR A 123 -8.86 -10.67 -11.23
C THR A 123 -8.35 -12.01 -10.76
N TYR A 124 -9.26 -12.87 -10.36
CA TYR A 124 -8.94 -14.24 -9.97
C TYR A 124 -9.83 -15.26 -10.67
N GLU A 125 -9.32 -16.48 -10.77
CA GLU A 125 -10.08 -17.66 -11.14
C GLU A 125 -9.84 -18.79 -10.16
N MET A 126 -10.90 -19.51 -9.81
CA MET A 126 -10.88 -20.76 -9.01
C MET A 126 -11.42 -21.92 -9.85
N LYS A 127 -10.69 -23.03 -9.86
CA LYS A 127 -11.07 -24.21 -10.65
C LYS A 127 -11.10 -25.47 -9.77
N ASP A 128 -12.01 -26.36 -10.12
CA ASP A 128 -12.10 -27.70 -9.52
C ASP A 128 -11.06 -28.67 -10.12
N GLU A 129 -11.10 -29.93 -9.70
CA GLU A 129 -10.22 -31.00 -10.18
C GLU A 129 -10.37 -31.25 -11.70
N LYS A 130 -11.55 -30.96 -12.27
CA LYS A 130 -11.84 -31.11 -13.70
C LYS A 130 -11.46 -29.88 -14.51
N LYS A 131 -10.79 -28.91 -13.91
CA LYS A 131 -10.44 -27.61 -14.50
C LYS A 131 -11.66 -26.74 -14.84
N THR A 132 -12.83 -27.05 -14.28
CA THR A 132 -14.01 -26.22 -14.43
C THR A 132 -13.89 -24.98 -13.55
N ILE A 133 -14.18 -23.80 -14.09
CA ILE A 133 -14.22 -22.57 -13.31
C ILE A 133 -15.43 -22.65 -12.36
N VAL A 134 -15.16 -22.70 -11.05
CA VAL A 134 -16.16 -22.73 -9.98
C VAL A 134 -16.42 -21.35 -9.39
N ASP A 135 -15.44 -20.45 -9.49
CA ASP A 135 -15.58 -19.03 -9.19
C ASP A 135 -14.57 -18.21 -9.99
N LYS A 136 -14.92 -16.98 -10.28
CA LYS A 136 -14.03 -15.96 -10.80
C LYS A 136 -14.50 -14.58 -10.35
N GLY A 137 -13.56 -13.66 -10.23
CA GLY A 137 -13.91 -12.35 -9.72
C GLY A 137 -12.81 -11.33 -9.85
N LYS A 138 -12.92 -10.32 -9.06
CA LYS A 138 -11.96 -9.22 -8.95
C LYS A 138 -11.60 -8.99 -7.50
N TYR A 139 -10.41 -8.45 -7.30
CA TYR A 139 -9.90 -8.19 -5.95
C TYR A 139 -9.18 -6.86 -5.86
N VAL A 140 -9.08 -6.37 -4.65
CA VAL A 140 -8.20 -5.28 -4.23
C VAL A 140 -7.46 -5.74 -2.99
N VAL A 141 -6.13 -5.71 -3.03
CA VAL A 141 -5.28 -5.96 -1.87
C VAL A 141 -4.55 -4.67 -1.49
N VAL A 142 -4.62 -4.32 -0.22
CA VAL A 142 -3.75 -3.31 0.39
C VAL A 142 -2.62 -4.05 1.10
N TRP A 143 -1.43 -3.91 0.58
CA TRP A 143 -0.19 -4.36 1.20
C TRP A 143 0.33 -3.29 2.14
N HIS A 144 0.85 -3.66 3.30
CA HIS A 144 1.45 -2.73 4.24
C HIS A 144 2.87 -3.20 4.60
N GLN A 145 3.80 -2.26 4.47
CA GLN A 145 5.19 -2.49 4.86
C GLN A 145 5.39 -2.15 6.34
N ARG A 146 5.94 -3.10 7.11
CA ARG A 146 6.32 -2.89 8.52
C ARG A 146 7.65 -3.58 8.78
N ASN A 147 8.60 -2.84 9.32
CA ASN A 147 9.92 -3.37 9.71
C ASN A 147 10.67 -4.11 8.57
N GLY A 148 10.50 -3.67 7.32
CA GLY A 148 11.13 -4.28 6.15
C GLY A 148 10.34 -5.44 5.54
N GLU A 149 9.23 -5.85 6.10
CA GLU A 149 8.35 -6.90 5.57
C GLU A 149 7.07 -6.31 4.96
N TRP A 150 6.67 -6.88 3.81
CA TRP A 150 5.40 -6.58 3.16
C TRP A 150 4.43 -7.73 3.37
N LYS A 151 3.22 -7.43 3.89
CA LYS A 151 2.15 -8.42 4.03
C LYS A 151 0.80 -7.80 3.70
N LEU A 152 -0.18 -8.68 3.41
CA LEU A 152 -1.56 -8.27 3.19
C LEU A 152 -2.13 -7.64 4.47
N TYR A 153 -2.75 -6.49 4.30
CA TYR A 153 -3.38 -5.73 5.39
C TYR A 153 -4.89 -5.66 5.23
N ARG A 154 -5.36 -5.44 3.98
CA ARG A 154 -6.77 -5.57 3.60
C ARG A 154 -6.83 -6.36 2.31
N ASP A 155 -7.65 -7.36 2.28
CA ASP A 155 -7.82 -8.25 1.15
C ASP A 155 -9.31 -8.35 0.82
N ILE A 156 -9.70 -7.74 -0.28
CA ILE A 156 -11.10 -7.61 -0.70
C ILE A 156 -11.28 -8.40 -1.98
N GLY A 157 -12.07 -9.47 -1.92
CA GLY A 157 -12.45 -10.26 -3.07
C GLY A 157 -13.96 -10.31 -3.27
N ASN A 158 -14.41 -10.19 -4.52
CA ASN A 158 -15.82 -10.44 -4.83
C ASN A 158 -15.99 -11.19 -6.15
N THR A 159 -16.94 -12.11 -6.16
CA THR A 159 -17.29 -12.88 -7.34
C THR A 159 -17.87 -12.01 -8.45
N SER A 160 -17.61 -12.39 -9.70
CA SER A 160 -18.26 -11.88 -10.91
C SER A 160 -19.29 -12.85 -11.47
N LEU A 161 -19.55 -13.97 -10.79
CA LEU A 161 -20.64 -14.87 -11.15
C LEU A 161 -21.98 -14.27 -10.71
N PRO A 162 -23.08 -14.56 -11.44
CA PRO A 162 -24.42 -14.19 -11.00
C PRO A 162 -24.73 -14.75 -9.62
N ALA A 163 -25.52 -14.01 -8.84
CA ALA A 163 -26.06 -14.58 -7.60
C ALA A 163 -26.88 -15.85 -7.91
N SER A 164 -26.61 -16.92 -7.18
CA SER A 164 -27.45 -18.13 -7.25
C SER A 164 -28.83 -17.80 -6.69
N ASN A 165 -29.88 -17.98 -7.50
CA ASN A 165 -31.26 -17.85 -7.08
C ASN A 165 -31.66 -18.99 -6.13
#